data_bfd0445562918e470750707fb3b0a285
#
_entry.id   bfd0445562918e470750707fb3b0a285
#
_cell.length_a   1.000
_cell.length_b   1.000
_cell.length_c   1.000
_cell.angle_alpha   90.00
_cell.angle_beta   90.00
_cell.angle_gamma   90.00
#
_symmetry.space_group_name_H-M   'P 1'
#
loop_
_entity.id
_entity.type
_entity.pdbx_description
1 polymer ?
#
loop_
_entity_poly.entity_id
_entity_poly.type
_entity_poly.pdbx_seq_one_letter_code
_entity_poly.pdbx_strand_id
1 'polypeptide(L)'
;MLFRSPLGLDVPIVPAKGYSITLKGEGTRPSQALYLTEPKIGISGYEEGVRIAGVFELPGKDLLVDKGRLDNVVADACSFLRDWHPATSEVSVEGWAGWRPATPDSLPLLGPVPGQDGLFLATGHGMLGVTLAPSTGALLAEMVLDGARPAWVEPMRPDRRF
;
A
#
# COMPACT_ATOMS: atom_id res chain seq x y z
N MET A 1 -13.06 8.90 7.31
CA MET A 1 -13.27 10.19 6.63
C MET A 1 -13.40 9.89 5.16
N LEU A 2 -14.60 10.01 4.60
CA LEU A 2 -14.81 9.81 3.16
C LEU A 2 -14.17 10.98 2.41
N PHE A 3 -13.47 10.68 1.33
CA PHE A 3 -12.89 11.72 0.49
C PHE A 3 -14.04 12.44 -0.25
N ARG A 4 -14.33 13.67 0.14
CA ARG A 4 -15.28 14.54 -0.57
C ARG A 4 -14.54 15.42 -1.54
N SER A 5 -14.76 15.18 -2.80
CA SER A 5 -14.23 16.01 -3.89
C SER A 5 -14.97 17.37 -3.94
N PRO A 6 -14.27 18.46 -4.33
CA PRO A 6 -14.94 19.72 -4.74
C PRO A 6 -15.99 19.53 -5.83
N LEU A 7 -15.94 18.43 -6.57
CA LEU A 7 -16.90 18.05 -7.61
C LEU A 7 -18.16 17.37 -7.06
N GLY A 8 -18.34 17.29 -5.74
CA GLY A 8 -19.49 16.61 -5.12
C GLY A 8 -19.43 15.09 -5.17
N LEU A 9 -18.29 14.50 -5.53
CA LEU A 9 -18.10 13.06 -5.58
C LEU A 9 -17.83 12.51 -4.18
N ASP A 10 -18.55 11.48 -3.81
CA ASP A 10 -18.32 10.71 -2.60
C ASP A 10 -17.53 9.45 -2.95
N VAL A 11 -16.21 9.49 -2.73
CA VAL A 11 -15.32 8.37 -3.02
C VAL A 11 -15.07 7.60 -1.74
N PRO A 12 -15.48 6.33 -1.64
CA PRO A 12 -15.45 5.54 -0.42
C PRO A 12 -14.03 5.02 -0.12
N ILE A 13 -13.10 5.94 0.05
CA ILE A 13 -11.72 5.65 0.43
C ILE A 13 -11.53 5.87 1.93
N VAL A 14 -11.01 4.85 2.60
CA VAL A 14 -10.62 4.91 4.01
C VAL A 14 -9.10 4.93 4.10
N PRO A 15 -8.50 5.90 4.81
CA PRO A 15 -7.06 5.91 5.02
C PRO A 15 -6.65 4.76 5.94
N ALA A 16 -5.89 3.82 5.41
CA ALA A 16 -5.24 2.77 6.18
C ALA A 16 -3.79 3.15 6.43
N LYS A 17 -3.34 3.04 7.69
CA LYS A 17 -1.98 3.38 8.06
C LYS A 17 -1.08 2.14 7.97
N GLY A 18 0.04 2.27 7.28
CA GLY A 18 1.09 1.28 7.23
C GLY A 18 2.40 1.82 7.74
N TYR A 19 3.26 0.94 8.24
CA TYR A 19 4.58 1.28 8.75
C TYR A 19 5.67 0.71 7.86
N SER A 20 6.81 1.40 7.84
CA SER A 20 8.04 0.93 7.20
C SER A 20 9.24 1.42 7.99
N ILE A 21 10.28 0.62 8.02
CA ILE A 21 11.53 0.89 8.69
C ILE A 21 12.68 0.35 7.85
N THR A 22 13.80 1.07 7.79
CA THR A 22 15.03 0.58 7.18
C THR A 22 16.07 0.41 8.26
N LEU A 23 16.50 -0.81 8.50
CA LEU A 23 17.48 -1.17 9.51
C LEU A 23 18.84 -1.36 8.84
N LYS A 24 19.86 -0.68 9.37
CA LYS A 24 21.25 -1.01 9.09
C LYS A 24 21.61 -2.30 9.85
N GLY A 25 22.49 -3.11 9.31
CA GLY A 25 22.89 -4.35 9.95
C GLY A 25 23.96 -5.06 9.16
N GLU A 26 24.50 -6.11 9.78
CA GLU A 26 25.51 -6.96 9.18
C GLU A 26 24.90 -8.31 8.79
N GLY A 27 25.51 -8.98 7.81
CA GLY A 27 25.10 -10.29 7.36
C GLY A 27 24.44 -10.28 5.98
N THR A 28 23.85 -11.41 5.64
CA THR A 28 23.28 -11.64 4.30
C THR A 28 21.93 -10.95 4.17
N ARG A 29 21.86 -10.01 3.26
CA ARG A 29 20.61 -9.34 2.91
C ARG A 29 19.85 -10.13 1.84
N PRO A 30 18.52 -10.12 1.86
CA PRO A 30 17.74 -10.74 0.81
C PRO A 30 18.08 -10.11 -0.55
N SER A 31 18.40 -10.94 -1.53
CA SER A 31 18.65 -10.51 -2.92
C SER A 31 17.36 -10.21 -3.69
N GLN A 32 16.23 -10.68 -3.16
CA GLN A 32 14.89 -10.46 -3.70
C GLN A 32 13.97 -9.94 -2.60
N ALA A 33 12.92 -9.24 -2.99
CA ALA A 33 11.87 -8.86 -2.06
C ALA A 33 11.12 -10.12 -1.57
N LEU A 34 10.94 -10.23 -0.27
CA LEU A 34 10.22 -11.30 0.40
C LEU A 34 8.89 -10.79 0.93
N TYR A 35 7.87 -11.62 0.90
CA TYR A 35 6.62 -11.38 1.59
C TYR A 35 6.30 -12.53 2.52
N LEU A 36 6.34 -12.27 3.83
CA LEU A 36 6.00 -13.23 4.87
C LEU A 36 4.48 -13.23 5.03
N THR A 37 3.85 -14.31 4.60
CA THR A 37 2.38 -14.38 4.48
C THR A 37 1.67 -14.45 5.84
N GLU A 38 2.26 -15.11 6.83
CA GLU A 38 1.68 -15.21 8.16
C GLU A 38 1.69 -13.86 8.90
N PRO A 39 2.86 -13.22 9.11
CA PRO A 39 2.90 -11.92 9.80
C PRO A 39 2.53 -10.74 8.89
N LYS A 40 2.26 -10.96 7.60
CA LYS A 40 1.93 -9.90 6.61
C LYS A 40 3.02 -8.83 6.48
N ILE A 41 4.28 -9.26 6.43
CA ILE A 41 5.46 -8.39 6.40
C ILE A 41 6.18 -8.52 5.07
N GLY A 42 6.48 -7.38 4.44
CA GLY A 42 7.38 -7.27 3.31
C GLY A 42 8.80 -6.96 3.77
N ILE A 43 9.79 -7.65 3.20
CA ILE A 43 11.21 -7.43 3.49
C ILE A 43 11.94 -7.22 2.18
N SER A 44 12.79 -6.20 2.10
CA SER A 44 13.60 -5.89 0.92
C SER A 44 15.02 -5.51 1.32
N GLY A 45 16.02 -6.10 0.64
CA GLY A 45 17.41 -5.72 0.80
C GLY A 45 17.74 -4.47 -0.02
N TYR A 46 18.49 -3.55 0.55
CA TYR A 46 19.05 -2.35 -0.08
C TYR A 46 20.54 -2.24 0.26
N GLU A 47 21.27 -1.38 -0.44
CA GLU A 47 22.69 -1.14 -0.14
C GLU A 47 22.91 -0.67 1.31
N GLU A 48 21.99 0.13 1.82
CA GLU A 48 22.06 0.72 3.15
C GLU A 48 21.59 -0.22 4.28
N GLY A 49 20.89 -1.31 3.96
CA GLY A 49 20.34 -2.20 4.97
C GLY A 49 19.16 -3.03 4.49
N VAL A 50 18.29 -3.41 5.41
CA VAL A 50 17.06 -4.16 5.15
C VAL A 50 15.86 -3.29 5.47
N ARG A 51 14.97 -3.11 4.50
CA ARG A 51 13.69 -2.44 4.71
C ARG A 51 12.63 -3.46 5.07
N ILE A 52 11.94 -3.19 6.16
CA ILE A 52 10.84 -3.99 6.66
C ILE A 52 9.59 -3.12 6.61
N ALA A 53 8.50 -3.63 6.03
CA ALA A 53 7.22 -2.95 5.94
C ALA A 53 6.10 -3.90 6.36
N GLY A 54 5.24 -3.42 7.24
CA GLY A 54 4.11 -4.20 7.74
C GLY A 54 3.00 -3.30 8.26
N VAL A 55 2.04 -3.92 8.94
CA VAL A 55 0.86 -3.29 9.52
C VAL A 55 -0.11 -2.74 8.48
N PHE A 56 -1.38 -2.95 8.74
CA PHE A 56 -2.50 -2.33 8.02
C PHE A 56 -3.53 -1.92 9.06
N GLU A 57 -3.47 -0.68 9.52
CA GLU A 57 -4.28 -0.16 10.62
C GLU A 57 -5.47 0.64 10.09
N LEU A 58 -6.68 0.24 10.49
CA LEU A 58 -7.95 0.89 10.16
C LEU A 58 -8.72 1.27 11.45
N PRO A 59 -9.34 2.43 11.49
CA PRO A 59 -9.06 3.62 10.68
C PRO A 59 -7.78 4.30 11.13
N GLY A 60 -6.96 4.73 10.19
CA GLY A 60 -5.82 5.58 10.51
C GLY A 60 -6.32 6.96 10.96
N LYS A 61 -5.84 7.44 12.09
CA LYS A 61 -6.20 8.76 12.64
C LYS A 61 -5.10 9.80 12.40
N ASP A 62 -3.87 9.37 12.41
CA ASP A 62 -2.67 10.18 12.27
C ASP A 62 -1.53 9.38 11.63
N LEU A 63 -0.39 10.02 11.39
CA LEU A 63 0.82 9.39 10.90
C LEU A 63 1.88 9.17 12.00
N LEU A 64 1.48 9.21 13.26
CA LEU A 64 2.39 8.88 14.36
C LEU A 64 2.73 7.39 14.30
N VAL A 65 4.01 7.09 14.42
CA VAL A 65 4.49 5.71 14.44
C VAL A 65 4.31 5.15 15.85
N ASP A 66 3.51 4.09 15.96
CA ASP A 66 3.44 3.30 17.19
C ASP A 66 4.70 2.44 17.29
N LYS A 67 5.60 2.83 18.20
CA LYS A 67 6.88 2.16 18.39
C LYS A 67 6.72 0.70 18.76
N GLY A 68 5.76 0.36 19.63
CA GLY A 68 5.55 -1.02 20.06
C GLY A 68 5.12 -1.93 18.90
N ARG A 69 4.25 -1.45 18.03
CA ARG A 69 3.86 -2.18 16.81
C ARG A 69 5.03 -2.33 15.84
N LEU A 70 5.83 -1.28 15.68
CA LEU A 70 6.99 -1.34 14.81
C LEU A 70 8.04 -2.31 15.33
N ASP A 71 8.32 -2.31 16.62
CA ASP A 71 9.26 -3.23 17.27
C ASP A 71 8.82 -4.70 17.08
N ASN A 72 7.52 -4.99 17.19
CA ASN A 72 6.98 -6.32 16.91
C ASN A 72 7.19 -6.74 15.45
N VAL A 73 6.91 -5.84 14.49
CA VAL A 73 7.13 -6.10 13.05
C VAL A 73 8.60 -6.39 12.77
N VAL A 74 9.52 -5.66 13.41
CA VAL A 74 10.97 -5.88 13.28
C VAL A 74 11.36 -7.24 13.86
N ALA A 75 10.89 -7.56 15.06
CA ALA A 75 11.20 -8.83 15.72
C ALA A 75 10.72 -10.03 14.89
N ASP A 76 9.48 -9.97 14.39
CA ASP A 76 8.92 -10.99 13.52
C ASP A 76 9.74 -11.15 12.23
N ALA A 77 10.08 -10.04 11.55
CA ALA A 77 10.87 -10.08 10.33
C ALA A 77 12.26 -10.67 10.56
N CYS A 78 12.94 -10.25 11.62
CA CYS A 78 14.29 -10.73 11.97
C CYS A 78 14.31 -12.23 12.28
N SER A 79 13.22 -12.80 12.79
CA SER A 79 13.14 -14.24 13.04
C SER A 79 13.27 -15.11 11.78
N PHE A 80 13.00 -14.52 10.59
CA PHE A 80 13.13 -15.19 9.29
C PHE A 80 14.46 -14.89 8.58
N LEU A 81 15.27 -13.96 9.10
CA LEU A 81 16.54 -13.54 8.51
C LEU A 81 17.70 -14.15 9.31
N ARG A 82 18.02 -15.42 9.05
CA ARG A 82 18.97 -16.22 9.86
C ARG A 82 20.36 -15.60 10.01
N ASP A 83 20.89 -15.04 8.93
CA ASP A 83 22.27 -14.58 8.85
C ASP A 83 22.36 -13.05 8.75
N TRP A 84 21.31 -12.35 9.13
CA TRP A 84 21.30 -10.89 9.17
C TRP A 84 20.94 -10.39 10.57
N HIS A 85 21.75 -9.49 11.08
CA HIS A 85 21.61 -8.93 12.41
C HIS A 85 21.51 -7.40 12.33
N PRO A 86 20.44 -6.79 12.86
CA PRO A 86 20.35 -5.35 12.93
C PRO A 86 21.49 -4.78 13.81
N ALA A 87 22.08 -3.68 13.40
CA ALA A 87 23.06 -2.97 14.23
C ALA A 87 22.38 -2.49 15.51
N THR A 88 22.83 -2.98 16.67
CA THR A 88 22.19 -2.74 17.97
C THR A 88 22.50 -1.37 18.57
N SER A 89 23.50 -0.65 18.05
CA SER A 89 24.05 0.55 18.70
C SER A 89 23.58 1.89 18.13
N GLU A 90 22.93 1.93 16.98
CA GLU A 90 22.48 3.17 16.36
C GLU A 90 21.10 3.02 15.69
N VAL A 91 20.15 2.47 16.42
CA VAL A 91 18.77 2.50 15.93
C VAL A 91 18.15 3.86 16.29
N SER A 92 18.69 4.93 15.73
CA SER A 92 17.83 6.07 15.40
C SER A 92 17.04 5.68 14.16
N VAL A 93 16.27 4.64 14.30
CA VAL A 93 15.48 4.14 13.20
C VAL A 93 14.23 4.98 13.18
N GLU A 94 14.22 5.97 12.33
CA GLU A 94 13.00 6.68 12.01
C GLU A 94 12.07 5.71 11.28
N GLY A 95 11.19 5.10 12.05
CA GLY A 95 10.05 4.40 11.49
C GLY A 95 9.23 5.41 10.69
N TRP A 96 8.80 5.02 9.51
CA TRP A 96 7.94 5.84 8.65
C TRP A 96 6.52 5.26 8.65
N ALA A 97 5.54 6.14 8.69
CA ALA A 97 4.14 5.79 8.53
C ALA A 97 3.55 6.50 7.30
N GLY A 98 2.69 5.80 6.57
CA GLY A 98 2.05 6.34 5.38
C GLY A 98 0.62 5.87 5.21
N TRP A 99 -0.19 6.71 4.54
CA TRP A 99 -1.56 6.38 4.19
C TRP A 99 -1.62 5.47 2.97
N ARG A 100 -2.44 4.43 3.05
CA ARG A 100 -2.85 3.58 1.94
C ARG A 100 -4.33 3.83 1.65
N PRO A 101 -4.73 4.06 0.40
CA PRO A 101 -6.13 4.25 0.04
C PRO A 101 -6.85 2.90 0.04
N ALA A 102 -7.57 2.59 1.12
CA ALA A 102 -8.34 1.37 1.23
C ALA A 102 -9.79 1.58 0.79
N THR A 103 -10.36 0.62 0.10
CA THR A 103 -11.78 0.50 -0.19
C THR A 103 -12.40 -0.56 0.71
N PRO A 104 -13.72 -0.52 0.96
CA PRO A 104 -14.38 -1.50 1.84
C PRO A 104 -14.24 -2.96 1.40
N ASP A 105 -14.15 -3.21 0.10
CA ASP A 105 -14.03 -4.54 -0.52
C ASP A 105 -12.61 -4.89 -0.98
N SER A 106 -11.64 -4.02 -0.73
CA SER A 106 -10.25 -4.17 -1.17
C SER A 106 -10.02 -4.16 -2.69
N LEU A 107 -11.04 -3.88 -3.50
CA LEU A 107 -10.89 -3.69 -4.94
C LEU A 107 -10.69 -2.20 -5.26
N PRO A 108 -9.83 -1.84 -6.23
CA PRO A 108 -9.67 -0.45 -6.63
C PRO A 108 -10.94 0.11 -7.28
N LEU A 109 -11.01 1.43 -7.37
CA LEU A 109 -12.02 2.16 -8.13
C LEU A 109 -11.40 2.57 -9.46
N LEU A 110 -11.88 1.97 -10.56
CA LEU A 110 -11.33 2.16 -11.90
C LEU A 110 -12.42 2.50 -12.91
N GLY A 111 -12.21 3.55 -13.68
CA GLY A 111 -13.03 3.88 -14.83
C GLY A 111 -13.74 5.23 -14.77
N PRO A 112 -14.67 5.48 -15.70
CA PRO A 112 -15.39 6.74 -15.81
C PRO A 112 -16.29 6.99 -14.60
N VAL A 113 -16.40 8.25 -14.21
CA VAL A 113 -17.29 8.70 -13.12
C VAL A 113 -18.66 9.01 -13.71
N PRO A 114 -19.72 8.33 -13.26
CA PRO A 114 -21.07 8.58 -13.75
C PRO A 114 -21.51 10.05 -13.53
N GLY A 115 -22.08 10.66 -14.55
CA GLY A 115 -22.54 12.03 -14.50
C GLY A 115 -21.45 13.11 -14.59
N GLN A 116 -20.21 12.70 -14.84
CA GLN A 116 -19.07 13.62 -15.02
C GLN A 116 -18.30 13.25 -16.30
N ASP A 117 -18.64 13.90 -17.39
CA ASP A 117 -18.00 13.62 -18.69
C ASP A 117 -16.49 13.91 -18.65
N GLY A 118 -15.70 12.99 -19.17
CA GLY A 118 -14.25 13.12 -19.24
C GLY A 118 -13.51 12.90 -17.92
N LEU A 119 -14.21 12.57 -16.82
CA LEU A 119 -13.60 12.28 -15.53
C LEU A 119 -13.48 10.77 -15.29
N PHE A 120 -12.26 10.33 -14.95
CA PHE A 120 -11.96 8.95 -14.63
C PHE A 120 -11.34 8.84 -13.25
N LEU A 121 -11.60 7.74 -12.56
CA LEU A 121 -10.95 7.39 -11.30
C LEU A 121 -9.98 6.22 -11.50
N ALA A 122 -8.84 6.31 -10.79
CA ALA A 122 -7.88 5.23 -10.59
C ALA A 122 -7.32 5.32 -9.17
N THR A 123 -8.00 4.74 -8.21
CA THR A 123 -7.65 4.86 -6.80
C THR A 123 -8.09 3.64 -5.99
N GLY A 124 -7.78 3.60 -4.71
CA GLY A 124 -8.26 2.52 -3.84
C GLY A 124 -7.46 1.22 -3.91
N HIS A 125 -6.22 1.24 -4.43
CA HIS A 125 -5.38 0.05 -4.62
C HIS A 125 -4.77 -0.51 -3.32
N GLY A 126 -5.05 0.10 -2.17
CA GLY A 126 -4.53 -0.35 -0.88
C GLY A 126 -2.99 -0.46 -0.87
N MET A 127 -2.48 -1.65 -0.63
CA MET A 127 -1.04 -1.94 -0.60
C MET A 127 -0.42 -2.19 -1.99
N LEU A 128 -1.24 -2.41 -3.01
CA LEU A 128 -0.80 -2.88 -4.34
C LEU A 128 -0.67 -1.76 -5.37
N GLY A 129 -0.80 -0.49 -4.97
CA GLY A 129 -0.84 0.64 -5.90
C GLY A 129 0.36 0.71 -6.84
N VAL A 130 1.58 0.58 -6.31
CA VAL A 130 2.81 0.59 -7.14
C VAL A 130 2.88 -0.64 -8.04
N THR A 131 2.57 -1.82 -7.50
CA THR A 131 2.59 -3.09 -8.24
C THR A 131 1.60 -3.09 -9.41
N LEU A 132 0.40 -2.53 -9.20
CA LEU A 132 -0.65 -2.51 -10.20
C LEU A 132 -0.63 -1.28 -11.11
N ALA A 133 0.24 -0.29 -10.83
CA ALA A 133 0.28 0.97 -11.60
C ALA A 133 0.42 0.76 -13.12
N PRO A 134 1.31 -0.11 -13.64
CA PRO A 134 1.44 -0.30 -15.08
C PRO A 134 0.16 -0.84 -15.74
N SER A 135 -0.43 -1.90 -15.15
CA SER A 135 -1.65 -2.51 -15.68
C SER A 135 -2.87 -1.59 -15.52
N THR A 136 -2.98 -0.86 -14.42
CA THR A 136 -4.02 0.16 -14.22
C THR A 136 -3.89 1.28 -15.25
N GLY A 137 -2.67 1.76 -15.50
CA GLY A 137 -2.43 2.80 -16.48
C GLY A 137 -2.79 2.38 -17.90
N ALA A 138 -2.39 1.18 -18.33
CA ALA A 138 -2.75 0.63 -19.62
C ALA A 138 -4.27 0.50 -19.79
N LEU A 139 -4.94 -0.08 -18.80
CA LEU A 139 -6.39 -0.24 -18.79
C LEU A 139 -7.14 1.10 -18.87
N LEU A 140 -6.70 2.10 -18.10
CA LEU A 140 -7.32 3.42 -18.16
C LEU A 140 -7.08 4.11 -19.51
N ALA A 141 -5.90 3.92 -20.11
CA ALA A 141 -5.64 4.47 -21.46
C ALA A 141 -6.62 3.89 -22.49
N GLU A 142 -6.86 2.58 -22.46
CA GLU A 142 -7.86 1.92 -23.32
C GLU A 142 -9.27 2.48 -23.08
N MET A 143 -9.65 2.64 -21.80
CA MET A 143 -10.96 3.22 -21.46
C MET A 143 -11.12 4.66 -21.96
N VAL A 144 -10.07 5.47 -21.86
CA VAL A 144 -10.10 6.89 -22.25
C VAL A 144 -10.08 7.06 -23.77
N LEU A 145 -9.24 6.28 -24.46
CA LEU A 145 -9.01 6.43 -25.90
C LEU A 145 -10.04 5.71 -26.75
N ASP A 146 -10.41 4.50 -26.35
CA ASP A 146 -11.21 3.58 -27.16
C ASP A 146 -12.63 3.39 -26.58
N GLY A 147 -12.90 3.92 -25.40
CA GLY A 147 -14.15 3.65 -24.66
C GLY A 147 -14.31 2.18 -24.26
N ALA A 148 -13.24 1.38 -24.41
CA ALA A 148 -13.27 -0.03 -24.13
C ALA A 148 -13.30 -0.30 -22.61
N ARG A 149 -14.25 -1.15 -22.19
CA ARG A 149 -14.36 -1.57 -20.80
C ARG A 149 -14.48 -3.08 -20.70
N PRO A 150 -13.38 -3.78 -20.40
CA PRO A 150 -13.43 -5.23 -20.23
C PRO A 150 -14.41 -5.66 -19.12
N ALA A 151 -15.15 -6.74 -19.31
CA ALA A 151 -16.17 -7.19 -18.37
C ALA A 151 -15.60 -7.50 -16.97
N TRP A 152 -14.35 -7.94 -16.88
CA TRP A 152 -13.70 -8.24 -15.60
C TRP A 152 -13.45 -7.01 -14.73
N VAL A 153 -13.52 -5.79 -15.29
CA VAL A 153 -13.37 -4.53 -14.54
C VAL A 153 -14.69 -4.10 -13.88
N GLU A 154 -15.80 -4.72 -14.26
CA GLU A 154 -17.13 -4.35 -13.74
C GLU A 154 -17.19 -4.28 -12.21
N PRO A 155 -16.59 -5.21 -11.45
CA PRO A 155 -16.54 -5.11 -9.98
C PRO A 155 -15.74 -3.91 -9.44
N MET A 156 -14.96 -3.22 -10.27
CA MET A 156 -14.11 -2.10 -9.88
C MET A 156 -14.72 -0.73 -10.23
N ARG A 157 -15.96 -0.70 -10.68
CA ARG A 157 -16.66 0.55 -11.05
C ARG A 157 -16.63 1.59 -9.93
N PRO A 158 -16.45 2.90 -10.27
CA PRO A 158 -16.52 3.98 -9.29
C PRO A 158 -17.85 4.10 -8.56
N ASP A 159 -18.95 3.71 -9.19
CA ASP A 159 -20.33 3.79 -8.70
C ASP A 159 -20.86 2.46 -8.12
N ARG A 160 -19.98 1.48 -7.91
CA ARG A 160 -20.43 0.22 -7.29
C ARG A 160 -20.88 0.44 -5.85
N ARG A 161 -21.80 -0.39 -5.40
CA ARG A 161 -22.29 -0.39 -4.02
C ARG A 161 -21.41 -1.33 -3.17
N PHE A 162 -21.19 -0.93 -1.93
CA PHE A 162 -20.45 -1.67 -0.92
C PHE A 162 -21.41 -2.24 0.13
#